data_f0bd1aacb74ac7dddd424d54d27f124d
#
_entry.id   f0bd1aacb74ac7dddd424d54d27f124d
#
_cell.length_a   1.000
_cell.length_b   1.000
_cell.length_c   1.000
_cell.angle_alpha   90.00
_cell.angle_beta   90.00
_cell.angle_gamma   90.00
#
_symmetry.space_group_name_H-M   'P 1'
#
loop_
_entity.id
_entity.type
_entity.pdbx_description
1 polymer ?
#
loop_
_entity_poly.entity_id
_entity_poly.type
_entity_poly.pdbx_seq_one_letter_code
_entity_poly.pdbx_strand_id
1 'polypeptide(L)'
;MKKIVFILFCMLACLVNVNAQQVTKTAHKKGVKTDVVTTGSMTIRKPNYICISTDNDRDQLIMDGTKFTMTMGGKKHVTDSRKNPQFVTFQAVLEAVINGRQVPAGEDLTVSTKGNEQTITITPTGKKRRQMFTSFVLVVDAKTSAFRLLRMNDRSGGYTEYSFK
;
A
#
# COMPACT_ATOMS: atom_id res chain seq x y z
N MET A 1 24.68 -50.51 -28.23
CA MET A 1 24.51 -50.02 -26.83
C MET A 1 24.13 -48.55 -26.90
N LYS A 2 22.87 -48.24 -26.69
CA LYS A 2 22.35 -46.88 -26.76
C LYS A 2 22.47 -46.23 -25.39
N LYS A 3 23.34 -45.22 -25.27
CA LYS A 3 23.46 -44.42 -24.04
C LYS A 3 22.29 -43.43 -24.00
N ILE A 4 21.36 -43.67 -23.10
CA ILE A 4 20.28 -42.73 -22.78
C ILE A 4 20.89 -41.67 -21.87
N VAL A 5 21.09 -40.46 -22.43
CA VAL A 5 21.43 -39.27 -21.66
C VAL A 5 20.15 -38.73 -21.03
N PHE A 6 20.00 -38.97 -19.74
CA PHE A 6 18.91 -38.39 -18.96
C PHE A 6 19.25 -36.93 -18.67
N ILE A 7 18.76 -36.02 -19.50
CA ILE A 7 18.83 -34.59 -19.24
C ILE A 7 17.81 -34.30 -18.13
N LEU A 8 18.29 -34.24 -16.89
CA LEU A 8 17.55 -33.76 -15.75
C LEU A 8 17.39 -32.24 -15.94
N PHE A 9 16.29 -31.82 -16.55
CA PHE A 9 15.89 -30.42 -16.62
C PHE A 9 15.45 -30.01 -15.22
N CYS A 10 16.40 -29.51 -14.41
CA CYS A 10 16.09 -28.79 -13.19
C CYS A 10 15.30 -27.54 -13.58
N MET A 11 13.97 -27.64 -13.60
CA MET A 11 13.10 -26.49 -13.48
C MET A 11 13.40 -25.85 -12.12
N LEU A 12 14.32 -24.91 -12.12
CA LEU A 12 14.48 -23.96 -11.01
C LEU A 12 13.22 -23.09 -11.05
N ALA A 13 12.13 -23.60 -10.46
CA ALA A 13 10.98 -22.79 -10.17
C ALA A 13 11.48 -21.71 -9.22
N CYS A 14 11.75 -20.51 -9.74
CA CYS A 14 11.82 -19.30 -8.95
C CYS A 14 10.48 -19.19 -8.23
N LEU A 15 10.41 -19.74 -7.03
CA LEU A 15 9.35 -19.46 -6.07
C LEU A 15 9.46 -17.97 -5.74
N VAL A 16 8.84 -17.16 -6.58
CA VAL A 16 8.51 -15.80 -6.22
C VAL A 16 7.56 -15.95 -5.05
N ASN A 17 8.06 -15.76 -3.82
CA ASN A 17 7.23 -15.68 -2.65
C ASN A 17 6.31 -14.44 -2.80
N VAL A 18 5.21 -14.62 -3.50
CA VAL A 18 4.11 -13.66 -3.54
C VAL A 18 3.35 -13.89 -2.25
N ASN A 19 3.75 -13.21 -1.19
CA ASN A 19 2.97 -13.17 0.04
C ASN A 19 1.69 -12.38 -0.24
N ALA A 20 0.64 -13.08 -0.65
CA ALA A 20 -0.70 -12.50 -0.75
C ALA A 20 -1.27 -12.39 0.67
N GLN A 21 -1.44 -11.18 1.17
CA GLN A 21 -2.05 -10.91 2.47
C GLN A 21 -3.53 -10.59 2.24
N GLN A 22 -4.41 -11.14 3.09
CA GLN A 22 -5.84 -10.82 3.04
C GLN A 22 -6.07 -9.37 3.46
N VAL A 23 -7.00 -8.71 2.77
CA VAL A 23 -7.34 -7.30 2.98
C VAL A 23 -8.83 -7.13 3.18
N THR A 24 -9.19 -6.34 4.18
CA THR A 24 -10.54 -5.79 4.33
C THR A 24 -10.47 -4.29 4.10
N LYS A 25 -11.20 -3.78 3.12
CA LYS A 25 -11.33 -2.35 2.84
C LYS A 25 -12.61 -1.83 3.46
N THR A 26 -12.52 -0.74 4.20
CA THR A 26 -13.65 0.04 4.71
C THR A 26 -13.61 1.43 4.11
N ALA A 27 -14.67 1.84 3.42
CA ALA A 27 -14.81 3.18 2.87
C ALA A 27 -15.92 3.93 3.62
N HIS A 28 -15.54 4.98 4.32
CA HIS A 28 -16.42 5.89 5.04
C HIS A 28 -16.60 7.20 4.26
N LYS A 29 -17.84 7.63 4.08
CA LYS A 29 -18.17 8.95 3.51
C LYS A 29 -18.81 9.81 4.58
N LYS A 30 -18.33 11.03 4.76
CA LYS A 30 -18.93 11.99 5.70
C LYS A 30 -20.41 12.17 5.42
N GLY A 31 -21.24 12.05 6.46
CA GLY A 31 -22.71 12.20 6.35
C GLY A 31 -23.45 10.94 5.90
N VAL A 32 -22.74 9.85 5.60
CA VAL A 32 -23.35 8.54 5.32
C VAL A 32 -23.24 7.67 6.56
N LYS A 33 -24.38 7.08 6.99
CA LYS A 33 -24.44 6.30 8.23
C LYS A 33 -23.76 4.93 8.13
N THR A 34 -23.63 4.39 6.93
CA THR A 34 -23.13 3.02 6.72
C THR A 34 -21.86 3.04 5.90
N ASP A 35 -20.84 2.39 6.39
CA ASP A 35 -19.58 2.18 5.67
C ASP A 35 -19.75 1.10 4.59
N VAL A 36 -19.00 1.25 3.51
CA VAL A 36 -18.89 0.21 2.49
C VAL A 36 -17.70 -0.66 2.83
N VAL A 37 -17.95 -1.95 3.05
CA VAL A 37 -16.91 -2.93 3.38
C VAL A 37 -16.75 -3.93 2.25
N THR A 38 -15.54 -4.10 1.76
CA THR A 38 -15.17 -5.09 0.73
C THR A 38 -13.92 -5.84 1.14
N THR A 39 -13.71 -7.01 0.57
CA THR A 39 -12.52 -7.84 0.84
C THR A 39 -11.69 -8.04 -0.42
N GLY A 40 -10.45 -8.47 -0.23
CA GLY A 40 -9.52 -8.73 -1.32
C GLY A 40 -8.15 -9.17 -0.84
N SER A 41 -7.12 -8.80 -1.57
CA SER A 41 -5.75 -9.19 -1.28
C SER A 41 -4.75 -8.08 -1.54
N MET A 42 -3.60 -8.18 -0.88
CA MET A 42 -2.43 -7.35 -1.14
C MET A 42 -1.30 -8.21 -1.65
N THR A 43 -0.65 -7.75 -2.69
CA THR A 43 0.57 -8.34 -3.24
C THR A 43 1.70 -7.34 -3.15
N ILE A 44 2.85 -7.78 -2.64
CA ILE A 44 4.08 -6.99 -2.53
C ILE A 44 5.16 -7.65 -3.37
N ARG A 45 5.86 -6.84 -4.18
CA ARG A 45 7.09 -7.24 -4.87
C ARG A 45 8.16 -6.19 -4.60
N LYS A 46 9.25 -6.63 -3.98
CA LYS A 46 10.41 -5.76 -3.72
C LYS A 46 11.04 -5.31 -5.02
N PRO A 47 11.64 -4.12 -5.09
CA PRO A 47 11.79 -3.19 -3.97
C PRO A 47 10.66 -2.17 -3.81
N ASN A 48 9.74 -2.02 -4.77
CA ASN A 48 8.88 -0.84 -4.83
C ASN A 48 7.51 -1.08 -5.46
N TYR A 49 6.99 -2.30 -5.36
CA TYR A 49 5.66 -2.63 -5.88
C TYR A 49 4.72 -3.10 -4.77
N ILE A 50 3.56 -2.46 -4.69
CA ILE A 50 2.39 -2.89 -3.89
C ILE A 50 1.16 -2.86 -4.80
N CYS A 51 0.35 -3.89 -4.72
CA CYS A 51 -0.99 -3.91 -5.28
C CYS A 51 -1.97 -4.34 -4.18
N ILE A 52 -2.89 -3.47 -3.82
CA ILE A 52 -4.04 -3.77 -2.98
C ILE A 52 -5.25 -3.82 -3.91
N SER A 53 -5.92 -4.96 -3.98
CA SER A 53 -7.09 -5.17 -4.82
C SER A 53 -8.25 -5.67 -3.99
N THR A 54 -9.42 -5.05 -4.13
CA THR A 54 -10.66 -5.38 -3.39
C THR A 54 -11.86 -5.31 -4.32
N ASP A 55 -13.01 -5.81 -3.86
CA ASP A 55 -14.25 -5.82 -4.63
C ASP A 55 -14.11 -6.49 -6.00
N ASN A 56 -13.51 -7.69 -6.04
CA ASN A 56 -13.25 -8.44 -7.28
C ASN A 56 -12.49 -7.59 -8.32
N ASP A 57 -11.41 -6.95 -7.90
CA ASP A 57 -10.53 -6.09 -8.70
C ASP A 57 -11.16 -4.78 -9.22
N ARG A 58 -12.37 -4.44 -8.78
CA ARG A 58 -13.02 -3.16 -9.15
C ARG A 58 -12.38 -1.96 -8.46
N ASP A 59 -11.83 -2.20 -7.27
CA ASP A 59 -11.11 -1.19 -6.50
C ASP A 59 -9.65 -1.62 -6.31
N GLN A 60 -8.73 -0.77 -6.71
CA GLN A 60 -7.30 -1.05 -6.66
C GLN A 60 -6.50 0.16 -6.20
N LEU A 61 -5.50 -0.10 -5.37
CA LEU A 61 -4.42 0.84 -5.07
C LEU A 61 -3.10 0.17 -5.45
N ILE A 62 -2.44 0.71 -6.47
CA ILE A 62 -1.18 0.17 -6.98
C ILE A 62 -0.11 1.24 -6.87
N MET A 63 1.02 0.90 -6.22
CA MET A 63 2.28 1.61 -6.32
C MET A 63 3.24 0.76 -7.16
N ASP A 64 3.77 1.35 -8.21
CA ASP A 64 4.80 0.74 -9.06
C ASP A 64 5.91 1.77 -9.28
N GLY A 65 6.94 1.70 -8.45
CA GLY A 65 7.94 2.75 -8.33
C GLY A 65 7.30 4.10 -8.00
N THR A 66 7.50 5.10 -8.83
CA THR A 66 6.93 6.45 -8.65
C THR A 66 5.48 6.58 -9.09
N LYS A 67 4.94 5.56 -9.76
CA LYS A 67 3.60 5.59 -10.31
C LYS A 67 2.57 5.05 -9.34
N PHE A 68 1.55 5.84 -9.05
CA PHE A 68 0.39 5.41 -8.29
C PHE A 68 -0.83 5.31 -9.20
N THR A 69 -1.54 4.20 -9.08
CA THR A 69 -2.82 3.98 -9.74
C THR A 69 -3.87 3.69 -8.68
N MET A 70 -4.93 4.48 -8.65
CA MET A 70 -6.09 4.24 -7.80
C MET A 70 -7.31 4.03 -8.69
N THR A 71 -7.97 2.90 -8.54
CA THR A 71 -9.26 2.62 -9.16
C THR A 71 -10.30 2.53 -8.04
N MET A 72 -11.32 3.35 -8.11
CA MET A 72 -12.41 3.37 -7.13
C MET A 72 -13.74 3.49 -7.87
N GLY A 73 -14.62 2.50 -7.65
CA GLY A 73 -15.92 2.45 -8.33
C GLY A 73 -15.80 2.49 -9.87
N GLY A 74 -14.78 1.83 -10.41
CA GLY A 74 -14.49 1.78 -11.85
C GLY A 74 -13.80 3.04 -12.42
N LYS A 75 -13.60 4.08 -11.63
CA LYS A 75 -12.87 5.29 -12.06
C LYS A 75 -11.39 5.17 -11.73
N LYS A 76 -10.55 5.25 -12.77
CA LYS A 76 -9.10 5.12 -12.65
C LYS A 76 -8.41 6.48 -12.61
N HIS A 77 -7.60 6.69 -11.59
CA HIS A 77 -6.72 7.84 -11.42
C HIS A 77 -5.27 7.38 -11.41
N VAL A 78 -4.44 7.97 -12.25
CA VAL A 78 -3.01 7.69 -12.33
C VAL A 78 -2.24 8.95 -12.02
N THR A 79 -1.27 8.84 -11.11
CA THR A 79 -0.38 9.95 -10.77
C THR A 79 1.06 9.46 -10.62
N ASP A 80 2.01 10.37 -10.76
CA ASP A 80 3.44 10.13 -10.52
C ASP A 80 3.84 10.96 -9.29
N SER A 81 4.46 10.33 -8.28
CA SER A 81 4.89 11.00 -7.06
C SER A 81 5.82 12.18 -7.33
N ARG A 82 6.68 12.09 -8.36
CA ARG A 82 7.59 13.18 -8.78
C ARG A 82 6.85 14.44 -9.23
N LYS A 83 5.60 14.29 -9.70
CA LYS A 83 4.73 15.38 -10.17
C LYS A 83 3.66 15.76 -9.15
N ASN A 84 3.50 14.97 -8.09
CA ASN A 84 2.45 15.16 -7.09
C ASN A 84 3.03 15.03 -5.67
N PRO A 85 3.41 16.16 -5.04
CA PRO A 85 4.11 16.17 -3.76
C PRO A 85 3.42 15.39 -2.64
N GLN A 86 2.07 15.26 -2.67
CA GLN A 86 1.36 14.49 -1.64
C GLN A 86 1.73 13.01 -1.61
N PHE A 87 2.31 12.47 -2.67
CA PHE A 87 2.71 11.06 -2.75
C PHE A 87 4.21 10.82 -2.58
N VAL A 88 5.04 11.85 -2.52
CA VAL A 88 6.51 11.69 -2.39
C VAL A 88 6.86 10.99 -1.08
N THR A 89 6.43 11.53 0.05
CA THR A 89 6.70 10.95 1.37
C THR A 89 5.98 9.62 1.54
N PHE A 90 4.76 9.50 1.03
CA PHE A 90 4.00 8.25 1.07
C PHE A 90 4.73 7.13 0.33
N GLN A 91 5.27 7.38 -0.87
CA GLN A 91 6.09 6.42 -1.59
C GLN A 91 7.32 6.01 -0.78
N ALA A 92 8.09 6.99 -0.28
CA ALA A 92 9.32 6.72 0.47
C ALA A 92 9.08 5.87 1.72
N VAL A 93 7.97 6.13 2.43
CA VAL A 93 7.55 5.33 3.59
C VAL A 93 7.18 3.90 3.17
N LEU A 94 6.36 3.72 2.14
CA LEU A 94 5.97 2.38 1.67
C LEU A 94 7.19 1.58 1.22
N GLU A 95 8.12 2.18 0.48
CA GLU A 95 9.36 1.52 0.05
C GLU A 95 10.25 1.15 1.25
N ALA A 96 10.36 2.01 2.26
CA ALA A 96 11.12 1.71 3.48
C ALA A 96 10.52 0.49 4.20
N VAL A 97 9.21 0.47 4.40
CA VAL A 97 8.50 -0.64 5.05
C VAL A 97 8.63 -1.94 4.28
N ILE A 98 8.40 -1.94 2.96
CA ILE A 98 8.52 -3.13 2.11
C ILE A 98 9.91 -3.76 2.22
N ASN A 99 10.94 -2.92 2.30
CA ASN A 99 12.33 -3.36 2.33
C ASN A 99 12.88 -3.56 3.76
N GLY A 100 12.03 -3.42 4.79
CA GLY A 100 12.46 -3.54 6.19
C GLY A 100 13.51 -2.49 6.58
N ARG A 101 13.45 -1.30 5.97
CA ARG A 101 14.36 -0.18 6.25
C ARG A 101 13.69 0.79 7.21
N GLN A 102 14.53 1.57 7.90
CA GLN A 102 14.04 2.66 8.73
C GLN A 102 13.26 3.67 7.89
N VAL A 103 12.11 4.10 8.42
CA VAL A 103 11.28 5.13 7.80
C VAL A 103 12.06 6.45 7.80
N PRO A 104 12.11 7.19 6.67
CA PRO A 104 12.84 8.45 6.59
C PRO A 104 12.24 9.49 7.56
N ALA A 105 13.08 10.38 8.06
CA ALA A 105 12.61 11.55 8.82
C ALA A 105 12.08 12.61 7.84
N GLY A 106 11.04 13.36 8.24
CA GLY A 106 10.47 14.44 7.44
C GLY A 106 9.53 15.33 8.27
N GLU A 107 9.38 16.58 7.88
CA GLU A 107 8.49 17.52 8.57
C GLU A 107 7.01 17.16 8.42
N ASP A 108 6.67 16.45 7.35
CA ASP A 108 5.33 15.96 7.04
C ASP A 108 5.05 14.56 7.62
N LEU A 109 5.96 14.04 8.46
CA LEU A 109 5.94 12.67 8.94
C LEU A 109 6.08 12.59 10.45
N THR A 110 5.18 11.84 11.09
CA THR A 110 5.24 11.51 12.51
C THR A 110 5.26 10.00 12.68
N VAL A 111 6.21 9.51 13.47
CA VAL A 111 6.34 8.08 13.80
C VAL A 111 6.18 7.91 15.30
N SER A 112 5.29 7.00 15.70
CA SER A 112 5.14 6.60 17.10
C SER A 112 5.14 5.08 17.21
N THR A 113 5.73 4.56 18.28
CA THR A 113 5.78 3.11 18.52
C THR A 113 5.15 2.81 19.87
N LYS A 114 4.21 1.87 19.90
CA LYS A 114 3.57 1.37 21.11
C LYS A 114 3.60 -0.15 21.10
N GLY A 115 4.41 -0.72 21.97
CA GLY A 115 4.63 -2.18 21.96
C GLY A 115 5.24 -2.66 20.64
N ASN A 116 4.56 -3.56 19.96
CA ASN A 116 4.97 -4.09 18.64
C ASN A 116 4.34 -3.34 17.47
N GLU A 117 3.59 -2.28 17.69
CA GLU A 117 2.97 -1.51 16.63
C GLU A 117 3.71 -0.20 16.41
N GLN A 118 4.07 0.08 15.18
CA GLN A 118 4.59 1.35 14.73
C GLN A 118 3.53 2.04 13.87
N THR A 119 3.10 3.20 14.31
CA THR A 119 2.17 4.07 13.59
C THR A 119 2.93 5.19 12.91
N ILE A 120 2.77 5.29 11.61
CA ILE A 120 3.40 6.28 10.75
C ILE A 120 2.30 7.16 10.17
N THR A 121 2.29 8.43 10.52
CA THR A 121 1.32 9.41 10.01
C THR A 121 2.04 10.36 9.06
N ILE A 122 1.52 10.46 7.85
CA ILE A 122 2.01 11.35 6.81
C ILE A 122 0.96 12.43 6.58
N THR A 123 1.35 13.70 6.76
CA THR A 123 0.49 14.86 6.51
C THR A 123 1.08 15.63 5.33
N PRO A 124 0.59 15.41 4.08
CA PRO A 124 1.18 16.01 2.91
C PRO A 124 1.27 17.52 3.00
N THR A 125 2.44 18.05 2.72
CA THR A 125 2.69 19.50 2.61
C THR A 125 2.33 20.01 1.22
N GLY A 126 1.92 21.28 1.10
CA GLY A 126 1.64 21.91 -0.18
C GLY A 126 0.28 22.61 -0.26
N LYS A 127 -0.08 23.06 -1.47
CA LYS A 127 -1.33 23.82 -1.68
C LYS A 127 -2.55 22.93 -1.42
N LYS A 128 -3.21 23.09 -0.28
CA LYS A 128 -4.37 22.32 0.17
C LYS A 128 -5.46 22.12 -0.91
N ARG A 129 -5.64 23.08 -1.82
CA ARG A 129 -6.67 23.00 -2.87
C ARG A 129 -6.47 21.86 -3.89
N ARG A 130 -5.25 21.32 -4.03
CA ARG A 130 -4.93 20.25 -4.99
C ARG A 130 -4.72 18.89 -4.35
N GLN A 131 -4.81 18.78 -3.04
CA GLN A 131 -4.62 17.52 -2.33
C GLN A 131 -5.93 16.72 -2.33
N MET A 132 -5.86 15.46 -2.69
CA MET A 132 -6.97 14.51 -2.56
C MET A 132 -7.10 14.05 -1.11
N PHE A 133 -5.97 13.86 -0.44
CA PHE A 133 -5.88 13.35 0.92
C PHE A 133 -5.32 14.40 1.87
N THR A 134 -5.83 14.40 3.09
CA THR A 134 -5.33 15.23 4.19
C THR A 134 -4.25 14.53 4.99
N SER A 135 -4.31 13.21 5.07
CA SER A 135 -3.27 12.38 5.69
C SER A 135 -3.34 10.94 5.24
N PHE A 136 -2.20 10.25 5.40
CA PHE A 136 -2.09 8.80 5.33
C PHE A 136 -1.63 8.29 6.69
N VAL A 137 -2.27 7.24 7.20
CA VAL A 137 -1.87 6.58 8.44
C VAL A 137 -1.55 5.13 8.11
N LEU A 138 -0.32 4.74 8.36
CA LEU A 138 0.16 3.38 8.18
C LEU A 138 0.50 2.78 9.53
N VAL A 139 -0.04 1.61 9.84
CA VAL A 139 0.34 0.82 11.03
C VAL A 139 1.03 -0.44 10.56
N VAL A 140 2.21 -0.68 11.11
CA VAL A 140 3.02 -1.86 10.80
C VAL A 140 3.48 -2.54 12.09
N ASP A 141 3.78 -3.81 11.98
CA ASP A 141 4.46 -4.53 13.05
C ASP A 141 5.92 -4.04 13.13
N ALA A 142 6.34 -3.54 14.30
CA ALA A 142 7.65 -2.92 14.48
C ALA A 142 8.83 -3.87 14.31
N LYS A 143 8.62 -5.19 14.45
CA LYS A 143 9.66 -6.21 14.33
C LYS A 143 9.76 -6.79 12.93
N THR A 144 8.60 -7.03 12.31
CA THR A 144 8.52 -7.75 11.03
C THR A 144 8.26 -6.85 9.84
N SER A 145 7.91 -5.57 10.08
CA SER A 145 7.45 -4.61 9.07
C SER A 145 6.19 -5.07 8.33
N ALA A 146 5.45 -6.04 8.88
CA ALA A 146 4.20 -6.49 8.30
C ALA A 146 3.15 -5.38 8.39
N PHE A 147 2.44 -5.16 7.28
CA PHE A 147 1.33 -4.21 7.24
C PHE A 147 0.18 -4.67 8.14
N ARG A 148 -0.38 -3.78 8.93
CA ARG A 148 -1.56 -4.00 9.76
C ARG A 148 -2.75 -3.16 9.30
N LEU A 149 -2.48 -1.90 8.97
CA LEU A 149 -3.51 -0.95 8.55
C LEU A 149 -2.91 0.12 7.64
N LEU A 150 -3.66 0.52 6.62
CA LEU A 150 -3.43 1.73 5.86
C LEU A 150 -4.73 2.51 5.79
N ARG A 151 -4.74 3.75 6.30
CA ARG A 151 -5.87 4.66 6.18
C ARG A 151 -5.48 5.90 5.38
N MET A 152 -6.33 6.26 4.43
CA MET A 152 -6.23 7.48 3.64
C MET A 152 -7.41 8.38 3.97
N ASN A 153 -7.16 9.49 4.65
CA ASN A 153 -8.17 10.47 5.01
C ASN A 153 -8.35 11.47 3.87
N ASP A 154 -9.56 11.65 3.38
CA ASP A 154 -9.86 12.56 2.30
C ASP A 154 -10.25 13.97 2.79
N ARG A 155 -10.29 14.91 1.88
CA ARG A 155 -10.64 16.31 2.20
C ARG A 155 -12.12 16.52 2.53
N SER A 156 -12.98 15.62 2.13
CA SER A 156 -14.42 15.71 2.43
C SER A 156 -14.74 15.31 3.86
N GLY A 157 -13.76 14.75 4.58
CA GLY A 157 -13.89 14.23 5.94
C GLY A 157 -14.32 12.77 5.97
N GLY A 158 -14.20 12.07 4.83
CA GLY A 158 -14.28 10.62 4.74
C GLY A 158 -12.89 9.98 4.84
N TYR A 159 -12.87 8.65 4.75
CA TYR A 159 -11.62 7.88 4.67
C TYR A 159 -11.81 6.57 3.91
N THR A 160 -10.69 6.06 3.43
CA THR A 160 -10.57 4.67 2.97
C THR A 160 -9.53 3.99 3.84
N GLU A 161 -9.89 2.86 4.44
CA GLU A 161 -9.03 2.08 5.32
C GLU A 161 -8.89 0.66 4.78
N TYR A 162 -7.68 0.16 4.78
CA TYR A 162 -7.32 -1.22 4.48
C TYR A 162 -6.75 -1.86 5.73
N SER A 163 -7.38 -2.92 6.23
CA SER A 163 -6.89 -3.77 7.32
C SER A 163 -6.31 -5.05 6.75
N PHE A 164 -5.12 -5.41 7.18
CA PHE A 164 -4.36 -6.55 6.66
C PHE A 164 -4.30 -7.67 7.71
N LYS A 165 -4.54 -8.94 7.27
CA LYS A 165 -4.54 -10.14 8.12
C LYS A 165 -3.57 -11.17 7.59
#